data_06b7cea7722c6609fd65a703fe76dad1
#
_entry.id   06b7cea7722c6609fd65a703fe76dad1
#
_cell.length_a   1.000
_cell.length_b   1.000
_cell.length_c   1.000
_cell.angle_alpha   90.00
_cell.angle_beta   90.00
_cell.angle_gamma   90.00
#
_symmetry.space_group_name_H-M   'P 1'
#
loop_
_entity.id
_entity.type
_entity.pdbx_description
1 polymer ?
#
loop_
_entity_poly.entity_id
_entity_poly.type
_entity_poly.pdbx_seq_one_letter_code
_entity_poly.pdbx_strand_id
1 'polypeptide(L)'
;MKAKILLGAVAFAMSAMFSSCGDFEPTGYELVPDLPTASAMKAQISGHTIDVTWNLPNEKNITDVLFILNANTSNPVSLGPNATSYQVKGQPMGVEGIYTVKICYDDRYVSQGVSATATLPVEQLAGVTNLTSSTSGRRVTLSWTNPTSSEITGVRITTNGDEASAFNLPAGTTEYTLKAQPMDVDLTYNVQAIYDEYYPSDPATVSTKIPYITPEMGFLMTANSISELPDDDERAAASWFVQQENARLVYSADLATIDPDVVSVLWIMVDRVGLPMGWENLPAQITNAQTIEALKEYSANGGSLYLSNMATQLTVPLGFVPADMAPTVYGSGEGGPGEDVWTINPQLGVDFKDGGDQGYYDRSLHAIYKDVIMSDPNSYGYDSVPLIGPGMREDHNCLWDCNLYGRGSYPDVIANFEATTGSLVLATWGHVRDHCVAGLVEFFSTPVHGRCIANGFAAYEWNQNSGTNPYQHNLEQLTTNILNYLK
;
A
#
# COMPACT_ATOMS: atom_id res chain seq x y z
N MET A 1 -24.85 27.18 24.34
CA MET A 1 -24.25 27.87 23.18
C MET A 1 -24.36 26.93 21.98
N LYS A 2 -25.11 27.31 20.96
CA LYS A 2 -25.39 26.46 19.79
C LYS A 2 -24.22 26.60 18.82
N ALA A 3 -23.44 25.54 18.62
CA ALA A 3 -22.43 25.46 17.56
C ALA A 3 -23.13 25.17 16.22
N LYS A 4 -23.01 26.10 15.28
CA LYS A 4 -23.48 25.94 13.90
C LYS A 4 -22.45 25.11 13.13
N ILE A 5 -22.86 23.98 12.63
CA ILE A 5 -22.12 23.19 11.66
C ILE A 5 -22.19 23.92 10.33
N LEU A 6 -21.05 24.33 9.81
CA LEU A 6 -20.91 24.96 8.50
C LEU A 6 -20.69 23.85 7.46
N LEU A 7 -21.72 23.50 6.71
CA LEU A 7 -21.59 22.69 5.49
C LEU A 7 -20.91 23.55 4.42
N GLY A 8 -19.68 23.23 4.10
CA GLY A 8 -18.96 23.84 2.98
C GLY A 8 -19.41 23.23 1.65
N ALA A 9 -20.39 23.85 1.00
CA ALA A 9 -20.68 23.57 -0.39
C ALA A 9 -19.58 24.21 -1.26
N VAL A 10 -18.77 23.40 -1.92
CA VAL A 10 -17.86 23.89 -2.97
C VAL A 10 -18.69 24.11 -4.23
N ALA A 11 -19.09 25.36 -4.46
CA ALA A 11 -19.67 25.79 -5.71
C ALA A 11 -18.53 25.96 -6.73
N PHE A 12 -18.46 25.12 -7.74
CA PHE A 12 -17.66 25.35 -8.92
C PHE A 12 -18.38 26.39 -9.80
N ALA A 13 -17.88 27.61 -9.82
CA ALA A 13 -18.31 28.63 -10.78
C ALA A 13 -17.61 28.31 -12.12
N MET A 14 -18.37 27.82 -13.10
CA MET A 14 -17.93 27.77 -14.49
C MET A 14 -18.06 29.17 -15.09
N SER A 15 -16.92 29.83 -15.32
CA SER A 15 -16.85 30.98 -16.24
C SER A 15 -16.67 30.42 -17.65
N ALA A 16 -17.70 30.55 -18.48
CA ALA A 16 -17.61 30.26 -19.89
C ALA A 16 -16.77 31.36 -20.57
N MET A 17 -15.55 31.01 -20.97
CA MET A 17 -14.79 31.80 -21.95
C MET A 17 -15.02 31.20 -23.36
N PHE A 18 -15.81 31.85 -24.15
CA PHE A 18 -15.82 31.59 -25.59
C PHE A 18 -14.55 32.18 -26.21
N SER A 19 -13.66 31.34 -26.69
CA SER A 19 -12.64 31.75 -27.62
C SER A 19 -12.70 30.81 -28.83
N SER A 20 -13.14 31.39 -29.96
CA SER A 20 -13.18 30.72 -31.24
C SER A 20 -11.79 30.54 -31.78
N CYS A 21 -11.38 29.31 -31.97
CA CYS A 21 -10.38 28.88 -32.97
C CYS A 21 -10.40 27.37 -33.08
N GLY A 22 -10.94 26.85 -34.21
CA GLY A 22 -10.80 25.47 -34.67
C GLY A 22 -11.46 24.41 -33.77
N ASP A 23 -12.68 24.00 -34.14
CA ASP A 23 -13.53 23.05 -33.40
C ASP A 23 -13.00 21.60 -33.43
N PHE A 24 -11.81 21.37 -32.89
CA PHE A 24 -11.36 20.00 -32.62
C PHE A 24 -11.92 19.56 -31.26
N GLU A 25 -12.74 18.54 -31.30
CA GLU A 25 -13.20 17.86 -30.07
C GLU A 25 -12.01 17.14 -29.41
N PRO A 26 -11.96 17.00 -28.08
CA PRO A 26 -10.89 16.29 -27.35
C PRO A 26 -10.64 14.86 -27.83
N THR A 27 -11.59 14.25 -28.50
CA THR A 27 -11.57 12.91 -29.08
C THR A 27 -10.81 12.80 -30.41
N GLY A 28 -10.31 13.91 -30.97
CA GLY A 28 -9.64 13.93 -32.29
C GLY A 28 -10.59 13.96 -33.48
N TYR A 29 -11.91 14.01 -33.26
CA TYR A 29 -12.91 14.17 -34.33
C TYR A 29 -13.13 15.64 -34.66
N GLU A 30 -13.39 15.92 -35.94
CA GLU A 30 -13.79 17.25 -36.44
C GLU A 30 -15.32 17.42 -36.27
N LEU A 31 -15.75 18.43 -35.52
CA LEU A 31 -17.17 18.73 -35.32
C LEU A 31 -17.77 19.30 -36.62
N VAL A 32 -18.78 18.62 -37.15
CA VAL A 32 -19.55 19.08 -38.33
C VAL A 32 -21.00 19.22 -37.93
N PRO A 33 -21.50 20.47 -37.71
CA PRO A 33 -22.82 20.73 -37.16
C PRO A 33 -24.00 20.20 -37.96
N ASP A 34 -23.85 20.09 -39.27
CA ASP A 34 -24.94 19.70 -40.20
C ASP A 34 -25.03 18.17 -40.40
N LEU A 35 -24.16 17.38 -39.76
CA LEU A 35 -24.25 15.91 -39.80
C LEU A 35 -25.50 15.42 -39.05
N PRO A 36 -26.15 14.34 -39.55
CA PRO A 36 -27.29 13.75 -38.88
C PRO A 36 -26.96 13.35 -37.44
N THR A 37 -27.83 13.68 -36.51
CA THR A 37 -27.70 13.44 -35.08
C THR A 37 -28.54 12.23 -34.64
N ALA A 38 -28.30 11.72 -33.45
CA ALA A 38 -29.21 10.82 -32.79
C ALA A 38 -30.59 11.47 -32.62
N SER A 39 -31.66 10.69 -32.55
CA SER A 39 -33.04 11.18 -32.36
C SER A 39 -33.76 10.40 -31.28
N ALA A 40 -34.92 10.90 -30.83
CA ALA A 40 -35.78 10.29 -29.83
C ALA A 40 -35.03 9.90 -28.54
N MET A 41 -34.03 10.68 -28.14
CA MET A 41 -33.24 10.40 -26.94
C MET A 41 -34.10 10.48 -25.69
N LYS A 42 -33.96 9.48 -24.82
CA LYS A 42 -34.66 9.39 -23.54
C LYS A 42 -33.74 8.90 -22.46
N ALA A 43 -33.88 9.42 -21.26
CA ALA A 43 -33.27 8.90 -20.06
C ALA A 43 -34.36 8.45 -19.09
N GLN A 44 -34.40 7.16 -18.76
CA GLN A 44 -35.42 6.57 -17.91
C GLN A 44 -34.75 5.92 -16.68
N ILE A 45 -35.36 6.14 -15.52
CA ILE A 45 -34.90 5.56 -14.26
C ILE A 45 -35.40 4.12 -14.17
N SER A 46 -34.49 3.22 -13.82
CA SER A 46 -34.75 1.79 -13.58
C SER A 46 -34.01 1.36 -12.31
N GLY A 47 -34.71 1.34 -11.15
CA GLY A 47 -34.04 1.18 -9.84
C GLY A 47 -33.00 2.29 -9.63
N HIS A 48 -31.77 1.93 -9.31
CA HIS A 48 -30.66 2.87 -9.12
C HIS A 48 -29.82 3.13 -10.39
N THR A 49 -30.33 2.74 -11.56
CA THR A 49 -29.67 2.98 -12.83
C THR A 49 -30.50 3.91 -13.72
N ILE A 50 -29.86 4.48 -14.73
CA ILE A 50 -30.53 5.30 -15.74
C ILE A 50 -30.28 4.68 -17.10
N ASP A 51 -31.35 4.19 -17.73
CA ASP A 51 -31.31 3.63 -19.08
C ASP A 51 -31.48 4.77 -20.09
N VAL A 52 -30.42 5.07 -20.82
CA VAL A 52 -30.44 6.08 -21.88
C VAL A 52 -30.58 5.38 -23.21
N THR A 53 -31.60 5.79 -24.00
CA THR A 53 -31.89 5.20 -25.30
C THR A 53 -32.03 6.26 -26.36
N TRP A 54 -31.73 5.91 -27.63
CA TRP A 54 -31.84 6.80 -28.78
C TRP A 54 -32.04 6.01 -30.08
N ASN A 55 -32.45 6.72 -31.14
CA ASN A 55 -32.44 6.16 -32.49
C ASN A 55 -31.24 6.68 -33.27
N LEU A 56 -30.58 5.81 -34.00
CA LEU A 56 -29.55 6.20 -34.94
C LEU A 56 -30.14 6.83 -36.21
N PRO A 57 -29.42 7.76 -36.88
CA PRO A 57 -29.82 8.24 -38.21
C PRO A 57 -29.64 7.10 -39.23
N ASN A 58 -30.39 7.15 -40.32
CA ASN A 58 -30.35 6.14 -41.39
C ASN A 58 -29.15 6.39 -42.35
N GLU A 59 -27.94 6.33 -41.82
CA GLU A 59 -26.70 6.55 -42.56
C GLU A 59 -25.82 5.29 -42.52
N LYS A 60 -25.05 5.06 -43.59
CA LYS A 60 -24.23 3.84 -43.77
C LYS A 60 -22.79 3.99 -43.30
N ASN A 61 -22.35 5.25 -43.08
CA ASN A 61 -20.97 5.57 -42.73
C ASN A 61 -20.80 5.95 -41.24
N ILE A 62 -21.70 5.51 -40.40
CA ILE A 62 -21.52 5.62 -38.94
C ILE A 62 -20.40 4.68 -38.53
N THR A 63 -19.38 5.21 -37.86
CA THR A 63 -18.22 4.46 -37.40
C THR A 63 -18.18 4.28 -35.89
N ASP A 64 -18.80 5.21 -35.13
CA ASP A 64 -18.92 5.09 -33.68
C ASP A 64 -20.07 5.93 -33.12
N VAL A 65 -20.47 5.62 -31.88
CA VAL A 65 -21.40 6.42 -31.07
C VAL A 65 -20.68 6.77 -29.77
N LEU A 66 -20.50 8.07 -29.53
CA LEU A 66 -19.89 8.58 -28.32
C LEU A 66 -20.96 8.96 -27.30
N PHE A 67 -20.86 8.38 -26.10
CA PHE A 67 -21.68 8.71 -24.96
C PHE A 67 -20.88 9.59 -23.99
N ILE A 68 -21.43 10.74 -23.65
CA ILE A 68 -20.78 11.75 -22.81
C ILE A 68 -21.65 11.98 -21.55
N LEU A 69 -21.02 11.78 -20.39
CA LEU A 69 -21.65 11.97 -19.09
C LEU A 69 -21.32 13.34 -18.52
N ASN A 70 -22.33 14.10 -18.09
CA ASN A 70 -22.18 15.38 -17.41
C ASN A 70 -21.27 16.38 -18.14
N ALA A 71 -21.39 16.44 -19.46
CA ALA A 71 -20.59 17.29 -20.35
C ALA A 71 -19.06 17.05 -20.27
N ASN A 72 -18.62 15.90 -19.77
CA ASN A 72 -17.21 15.54 -19.75
C ASN A 72 -16.76 15.03 -21.13
N THR A 73 -16.46 15.95 -22.02
CA THR A 73 -16.00 15.66 -23.39
C THR A 73 -14.56 15.08 -23.44
N SER A 74 -13.81 15.20 -22.36
CA SER A 74 -12.43 14.70 -22.30
C SER A 74 -12.35 13.17 -22.16
N ASN A 75 -13.45 12.51 -21.74
CA ASN A 75 -13.48 11.07 -21.55
C ASN A 75 -14.84 10.46 -21.98
N PRO A 76 -15.18 10.53 -23.27
CA PRO A 76 -16.40 9.94 -23.79
C PRO A 76 -16.29 8.41 -23.79
N VAL A 77 -17.43 7.73 -23.65
CA VAL A 77 -17.51 6.27 -23.80
C VAL A 77 -17.81 5.96 -25.26
N SER A 78 -16.91 5.24 -25.93
CA SER A 78 -17.12 4.69 -27.28
C SER A 78 -17.98 3.43 -27.19
N LEU A 79 -19.10 3.39 -27.92
CA LEU A 79 -20.07 2.31 -27.86
C LEU A 79 -20.15 1.47 -29.14
N GLY A 80 -19.42 1.90 -30.18
CA GLY A 80 -19.47 1.30 -31.53
C GLY A 80 -20.67 1.78 -32.35
N PRO A 81 -20.67 1.50 -33.68
CA PRO A 81 -21.53 2.14 -34.68
C PRO A 81 -23.02 1.81 -34.57
N ASN A 82 -23.39 0.74 -33.88
CA ASN A 82 -24.76 0.25 -33.82
C ASN A 82 -25.42 0.48 -32.45
N ALA A 83 -24.78 1.20 -31.54
CA ALA A 83 -25.29 1.38 -30.19
C ALA A 83 -26.53 2.28 -30.18
N THR A 84 -27.59 1.83 -29.53
CA THR A 84 -28.86 2.58 -29.38
C THR A 84 -29.26 2.77 -27.92
N SER A 85 -28.42 2.30 -26.98
CA SER A 85 -28.65 2.44 -25.55
C SER A 85 -27.35 2.41 -24.76
N TYR A 86 -27.41 3.00 -23.57
CA TYR A 86 -26.35 2.89 -22.56
C TYR A 86 -26.98 2.95 -21.16
N GLN A 87 -26.55 2.08 -20.28
CA GLN A 87 -26.99 2.08 -18.88
C GLN A 87 -25.96 2.83 -18.01
N VAL A 88 -26.39 3.89 -17.38
CA VAL A 88 -25.58 4.69 -16.46
C VAL A 88 -25.76 4.15 -15.04
N LYS A 89 -24.66 3.80 -14.42
CA LYS A 89 -24.57 3.35 -13.01
C LYS A 89 -23.83 4.40 -12.17
N GLY A 90 -24.10 4.42 -10.87
CA GLY A 90 -23.39 5.29 -9.94
C GLY A 90 -23.68 6.79 -10.09
N GLN A 91 -24.77 7.17 -10.77
CA GLN A 91 -25.24 8.55 -10.80
C GLN A 91 -25.64 8.97 -9.38
N PRO A 92 -25.10 10.06 -8.81
CA PRO A 92 -25.47 10.50 -7.46
C PRO A 92 -26.99 10.78 -7.35
N MET A 93 -27.63 10.29 -6.29
CA MET A 93 -29.04 10.53 -6.00
C MET A 93 -29.28 12.02 -5.75
N GLY A 94 -30.39 12.55 -6.25
CA GLY A 94 -30.74 13.96 -6.11
C GLY A 94 -29.97 14.93 -7.01
N VAL A 95 -29.01 14.42 -7.80
CA VAL A 95 -28.22 15.22 -8.73
C VAL A 95 -28.68 14.95 -10.16
N GLU A 96 -28.99 16.02 -10.92
CA GLU A 96 -29.35 15.89 -12.31
C GLU A 96 -28.14 15.42 -13.14
N GLY A 97 -28.27 14.29 -13.82
CA GLY A 97 -27.32 13.81 -14.81
C GLY A 97 -27.67 14.32 -16.20
N ILE A 98 -26.67 14.76 -16.95
CA ILE A 98 -26.77 15.16 -18.35
C ILE A 98 -26.09 14.14 -19.21
N TYR A 99 -26.84 13.50 -20.10
CA TYR A 99 -26.36 12.43 -20.98
C TYR A 99 -26.40 12.94 -22.41
N THR A 100 -25.27 12.93 -23.09
CA THR A 100 -25.14 13.42 -24.46
C THR A 100 -24.63 12.32 -25.37
N VAL A 101 -25.27 12.17 -26.52
CA VAL A 101 -24.86 11.24 -27.58
C VAL A 101 -24.40 12.05 -28.79
N LYS A 102 -23.25 11.69 -29.34
CA LYS A 102 -22.70 12.18 -30.60
C LYS A 102 -22.47 11.03 -31.53
N ILE A 103 -22.71 11.21 -32.84
CA ILE A 103 -22.51 10.18 -33.85
C ILE A 103 -21.23 10.48 -34.63
N CYS A 104 -20.34 9.49 -34.74
CA CYS A 104 -19.09 9.59 -35.50
C CYS A 104 -19.27 9.03 -36.90
N TYR A 105 -18.68 9.70 -37.89
CA TYR A 105 -18.75 9.37 -39.29
C TYR A 105 -17.37 9.28 -39.91
N ASP A 106 -17.16 8.27 -40.76
CA ASP A 106 -15.95 8.09 -41.57
C ASP A 106 -14.64 8.14 -40.75
N ASP A 107 -14.66 7.75 -39.47
CA ASP A 107 -13.53 7.79 -38.52
C ASP A 107 -12.88 9.19 -38.37
N ARG A 108 -13.59 10.24 -38.78
CA ARG A 108 -13.03 11.59 -38.81
C ARG A 108 -13.97 12.67 -38.29
N TYR A 109 -15.26 12.55 -38.53
CA TYR A 109 -16.21 13.61 -38.26
C TYR A 109 -17.16 13.23 -37.13
N VAL A 110 -17.63 14.21 -36.36
CA VAL A 110 -18.62 14.00 -35.30
C VAL A 110 -19.77 15.02 -35.43
N SER A 111 -20.99 14.52 -35.21
CA SER A 111 -22.21 15.33 -35.18
C SER A 111 -22.29 16.22 -33.95
N GLN A 112 -23.21 17.19 -33.97
CA GLN A 112 -23.69 17.84 -32.74
C GLN A 112 -24.23 16.78 -31.75
N GLY A 113 -24.11 17.09 -30.44
CA GLY A 113 -24.66 16.24 -29.39
C GLY A 113 -26.16 16.44 -29.22
N VAL A 114 -26.87 15.35 -28.97
CA VAL A 114 -28.26 15.38 -28.50
C VAL A 114 -28.25 14.91 -27.04
N SER A 115 -28.96 15.63 -26.17
CA SER A 115 -28.91 15.36 -24.72
C SER A 115 -30.29 15.01 -24.16
N ALA A 116 -30.27 14.20 -23.11
CA ALA A 116 -31.38 13.97 -22.21
C ALA A 116 -30.89 14.09 -20.76
N THR A 117 -31.80 14.40 -19.85
CA THR A 117 -31.48 14.50 -18.42
C THR A 117 -32.34 13.56 -17.60
N ALA A 118 -31.82 13.10 -16.47
CA ALA A 118 -32.60 12.43 -15.44
C ALA A 118 -31.97 12.67 -14.07
N THR A 119 -32.78 12.57 -13.03
CA THR A 119 -32.36 12.70 -11.64
C THR A 119 -32.85 11.50 -10.88
N LEU A 120 -31.92 10.67 -10.35
CA LEU A 120 -32.29 9.60 -9.43
C LEU A 120 -32.94 10.20 -8.18
N PRO A 121 -34.08 9.65 -7.71
CA PRO A 121 -34.67 10.11 -6.47
C PRO A 121 -33.70 9.90 -5.30
N VAL A 122 -33.78 10.81 -4.31
CA VAL A 122 -33.07 10.58 -3.04
C VAL A 122 -33.87 9.55 -2.24
N GLU A 123 -33.26 8.39 -2.01
CA GLU A 123 -33.86 7.33 -1.23
C GLU A 123 -33.07 7.12 0.08
N GLN A 124 -33.79 6.80 1.15
CA GLN A 124 -33.15 6.39 2.39
C GLN A 124 -32.93 4.88 2.34
N LEU A 125 -31.73 4.48 2.02
CA LEU A 125 -31.31 3.09 1.93
C LEU A 125 -31.20 2.48 3.33
N ALA A 126 -31.76 1.28 3.52
CA ALA A 126 -31.72 0.59 4.81
C ALA A 126 -30.26 0.27 5.20
N GLY A 127 -29.83 0.72 6.36
CA GLY A 127 -28.51 0.45 6.91
C GLY A 127 -28.43 -0.90 7.65
N VAL A 128 -27.22 -1.28 8.02
CA VAL A 128 -27.00 -2.41 8.92
C VAL A 128 -27.57 -2.10 10.30
N THR A 129 -27.97 -3.13 11.03
CA THR A 129 -28.55 -3.02 12.37
C THR A 129 -27.81 -3.90 13.36
N ASN A 130 -28.07 -3.72 14.66
CA ASN A 130 -27.46 -4.52 15.74
C ASN A 130 -25.93 -4.55 15.70
N LEU A 131 -25.31 -3.45 15.24
CA LEU A 131 -23.85 -3.35 15.22
C LEU A 131 -23.33 -3.37 16.66
N THR A 132 -22.43 -4.32 16.91
CA THR A 132 -21.71 -4.49 18.18
C THR A 132 -20.23 -4.62 17.92
N SER A 133 -19.42 -4.34 18.93
CA SER A 133 -17.98 -4.58 18.93
C SER A 133 -17.57 -5.40 20.15
N SER A 134 -16.60 -6.29 19.97
CA SER A 134 -15.90 -6.97 21.06
C SER A 134 -14.40 -6.87 20.83
N THR A 135 -13.63 -6.88 21.92
CA THR A 135 -12.16 -6.76 21.85
C THR A 135 -11.50 -7.99 22.43
N SER A 136 -10.42 -8.44 21.80
CA SER A 136 -9.54 -9.50 22.29
C SER A 136 -8.11 -9.16 21.88
N GLY A 137 -7.25 -8.86 22.86
CA GLY A 137 -5.93 -8.32 22.59
C GLY A 137 -6.03 -7.01 21.79
N ARG A 138 -5.31 -6.93 20.69
CA ARG A 138 -5.36 -5.79 19.74
C ARG A 138 -6.35 -6.01 18.58
N ARG A 139 -7.29 -6.94 18.74
CA ARG A 139 -8.33 -7.23 17.74
C ARG A 139 -9.65 -6.62 18.16
N VAL A 140 -10.38 -6.09 17.19
CA VAL A 140 -11.77 -5.63 17.34
C VAL A 140 -12.62 -6.43 16.38
N THR A 141 -13.53 -7.24 16.91
CA THR A 141 -14.52 -7.95 16.11
C THR A 141 -15.81 -7.14 16.09
N LEU A 142 -16.24 -6.77 14.89
CA LEU A 142 -17.53 -6.13 14.62
C LEU A 142 -18.52 -7.19 14.18
N SER A 143 -19.74 -7.17 14.72
CA SER A 143 -20.83 -8.05 14.31
C SER A 143 -22.09 -7.22 14.09
N TRP A 144 -22.84 -7.52 13.03
CA TRP A 144 -24.03 -6.76 12.62
C TRP A 144 -25.07 -7.64 11.92
N THR A 145 -26.23 -7.06 11.66
CA THR A 145 -27.27 -7.66 10.84
C THR A 145 -27.44 -6.86 9.56
N ASN A 146 -27.32 -7.50 8.41
CA ASN A 146 -27.57 -6.85 7.11
C ASN A 146 -29.06 -6.61 6.90
N PRO A 147 -29.46 -5.54 6.19
CA PRO A 147 -30.83 -5.38 5.74
C PRO A 147 -31.19 -6.46 4.70
N THR A 148 -32.50 -6.74 4.59
CA THR A 148 -32.99 -7.71 3.63
C THR A 148 -33.29 -7.01 2.30
N SER A 149 -32.35 -7.06 1.36
CA SER A 149 -32.50 -6.57 -0.01
C SER A 149 -31.60 -7.37 -0.95
N SER A 150 -32.09 -7.65 -2.15
CA SER A 150 -31.30 -8.29 -3.22
C SER A 150 -30.34 -7.31 -3.93
N GLU A 151 -30.47 -6.02 -3.68
CA GLU A 151 -29.67 -4.94 -4.27
C GLU A 151 -28.36 -4.70 -3.50
N ILE A 152 -28.19 -5.34 -2.32
CA ILE A 152 -26.97 -5.22 -1.54
C ILE A 152 -25.86 -6.02 -2.23
N THR A 153 -24.80 -5.31 -2.61
CA THR A 153 -23.62 -5.82 -3.29
C THR A 153 -22.39 -5.91 -2.39
N GLY A 154 -22.41 -5.23 -1.24
CA GLY A 154 -21.30 -5.25 -0.30
C GLY A 154 -21.63 -4.62 1.04
N VAL A 155 -20.65 -4.69 1.94
CA VAL A 155 -20.65 -3.98 3.22
C VAL A 155 -19.35 -3.15 3.28
N ARG A 156 -19.45 -1.89 3.64
CA ARG A 156 -18.31 -0.99 3.77
C ARG A 156 -18.04 -0.70 5.23
N ILE A 157 -16.76 -0.75 5.61
CA ILE A 157 -16.30 -0.38 6.95
C ILE A 157 -15.34 0.79 6.83
N THR A 158 -15.49 1.78 7.71
CA THR A 158 -14.53 2.88 7.91
C THR A 158 -14.18 3.01 9.39
N THR A 159 -12.96 3.45 9.67
CA THR A 159 -12.47 3.71 11.03
C THR A 159 -12.34 5.21 11.26
N ASN A 160 -12.85 5.70 12.39
CA ASN A 160 -12.81 7.11 12.81
C ASN A 160 -13.36 8.10 11.76
N GLY A 161 -14.22 7.63 10.84
CA GLY A 161 -14.75 8.44 9.75
C GLY A 161 -13.72 8.81 8.69
N ASP A 162 -12.57 8.15 8.69
CA ASP A 162 -11.54 8.36 7.67
C ASP A 162 -11.84 7.52 6.42
N GLU A 163 -12.13 8.19 5.32
CA GLU A 163 -12.40 7.57 4.02
C GLU A 163 -11.18 6.82 3.46
N ALA A 164 -9.96 7.20 3.85
CA ALA A 164 -8.75 6.47 3.46
C ALA A 164 -8.65 5.10 4.13
N SER A 165 -9.33 4.90 5.27
CA SER A 165 -9.43 3.60 5.96
C SER A 165 -10.53 2.70 5.41
N ALA A 166 -11.30 3.16 4.43
CA ALA A 166 -12.48 2.45 3.92
C ALA A 166 -12.09 1.18 3.15
N PHE A 167 -12.79 0.09 3.43
CA PHE A 167 -12.71 -1.13 2.64
C PHE A 167 -14.08 -1.80 2.53
N ASN A 168 -14.24 -2.60 1.47
CA ASN A 168 -15.49 -3.27 1.17
C ASN A 168 -15.37 -4.79 1.42
N LEU A 169 -16.44 -5.37 1.92
CA LEU A 169 -16.63 -6.78 2.17
C LEU A 169 -17.78 -7.32 1.30
N PRO A 170 -17.84 -8.64 1.04
CA PRO A 170 -18.97 -9.26 0.33
C PRO A 170 -20.32 -8.99 1.03
N ALA A 171 -21.39 -8.91 0.24
CA ALA A 171 -22.75 -8.58 0.70
C ALA A 171 -23.29 -9.47 1.85
N GLY A 172 -22.88 -10.74 1.90
CA GLY A 172 -23.30 -11.68 2.94
C GLY A 172 -22.53 -11.58 4.26
N THR A 173 -21.52 -10.72 4.33
CA THR A 173 -20.70 -10.58 5.54
C THR A 173 -21.52 -9.95 6.67
N THR A 174 -21.48 -10.55 7.85
CA THR A 174 -22.15 -10.08 9.07
C THR A 174 -21.21 -9.93 10.26
N GLU A 175 -19.94 -10.27 10.07
CA GLU A 175 -18.89 -10.17 11.08
C GLU A 175 -17.55 -9.90 10.41
N TYR A 176 -16.72 -9.09 11.05
CA TYR A 176 -15.35 -8.85 10.61
C TYR A 176 -14.44 -8.50 11.78
N THR A 177 -13.23 -9.07 11.78
CA THR A 177 -12.22 -8.80 12.80
C THR A 177 -11.10 -7.92 12.24
N LEU A 178 -11.02 -6.70 12.76
CA LEU A 178 -9.89 -5.81 12.52
C LEU A 178 -8.73 -6.21 13.45
N LYS A 179 -7.54 -6.35 12.91
CA LYS A 179 -6.34 -6.80 13.63
C LYS A 179 -5.43 -5.61 13.92
N ALA A 180 -4.48 -5.79 14.83
CA ALA A 180 -3.42 -4.82 15.17
C ALA A 180 -3.93 -3.40 15.46
N GLN A 181 -5.12 -3.28 16.03
CA GLN A 181 -5.72 -1.99 16.32
C GLN A 181 -4.92 -1.22 17.39
N PRO A 182 -4.87 0.12 17.33
CA PRO A 182 -4.17 0.92 18.32
C PRO A 182 -4.79 0.77 19.72
N MET A 183 -3.94 0.76 20.74
CA MET A 183 -4.33 0.67 22.14
C MET A 183 -4.48 2.05 22.76
N ASP A 184 -5.30 2.13 23.81
CA ASP A 184 -5.58 3.33 24.62
C ASP A 184 -6.10 4.54 23.82
N VAL A 185 -6.65 4.27 22.65
CA VAL A 185 -7.26 5.25 21.74
C VAL A 185 -8.75 4.91 21.59
N ASP A 186 -9.61 5.92 21.58
CA ASP A 186 -11.02 5.75 21.24
C ASP A 186 -11.15 5.50 19.73
N LEU A 187 -11.69 4.34 19.39
CA LEU A 187 -11.92 3.90 18.02
C LEU A 187 -13.41 3.92 17.71
N THR A 188 -13.77 4.49 16.59
CA THR A 188 -15.14 4.52 16.09
C THR A 188 -15.20 3.83 14.74
N TYR A 189 -16.07 2.84 14.61
CA TYR A 189 -16.28 2.10 13.38
C TYR A 189 -17.65 2.43 12.80
N ASN A 190 -17.67 2.74 11.53
CA ASN A 190 -18.90 2.90 10.75
C ASN A 190 -19.04 1.70 9.83
N VAL A 191 -20.22 1.10 9.83
CA VAL A 191 -20.57 -0.02 8.93
C VAL A 191 -21.78 0.38 8.11
N GLN A 192 -21.68 0.24 6.79
CA GLN A 192 -22.71 0.64 5.81
C GLN A 192 -23.01 -0.53 4.87
N ALA A 193 -24.26 -0.74 4.51
CA ALA A 193 -24.62 -1.58 3.37
C ALA A 193 -24.35 -0.79 2.06
N ILE A 194 -23.82 -1.47 1.06
CA ILE A 194 -23.60 -0.91 -0.28
C ILE A 194 -24.61 -1.49 -1.23
N TYR A 195 -25.40 -0.62 -1.87
CA TYR A 195 -26.39 -0.99 -2.84
C TYR A 195 -25.85 -0.75 -4.26
N ASP A 196 -26.07 -1.74 -5.12
CA ASP A 196 -25.70 -1.70 -6.55
C ASP A 196 -24.27 -1.22 -6.83
N GLU A 197 -23.33 -1.56 -5.93
CA GLU A 197 -21.89 -1.21 -5.97
C GLU A 197 -21.56 0.27 -5.69
N TYR A 198 -22.55 1.19 -5.68
CA TYR A 198 -22.31 2.63 -5.68
C TYR A 198 -22.92 3.40 -4.51
N TYR A 199 -23.95 2.89 -3.86
CA TYR A 199 -24.76 3.68 -2.94
C TYR A 199 -24.63 3.15 -1.51
N PRO A 200 -23.84 3.83 -0.66
CA PRO A 200 -23.78 3.46 0.76
C PRO A 200 -25.04 3.91 1.49
N SER A 201 -25.55 3.07 2.38
CA SER A 201 -26.57 3.43 3.35
C SER A 201 -26.05 4.44 4.38
N ASP A 202 -26.95 4.97 5.22
CA ASP A 202 -26.50 5.62 6.45
C ASP A 202 -25.66 4.67 7.29
N PRO A 203 -24.57 5.16 7.94
CA PRO A 203 -23.70 4.32 8.72
C PRO A 203 -24.35 3.93 10.08
N ALA A 204 -24.27 2.66 10.43
CA ALA A 204 -24.33 2.27 11.84
C ALA A 204 -22.95 2.50 12.45
N THR A 205 -22.93 2.97 13.69
CA THR A 205 -21.70 3.38 14.36
C THR A 205 -21.56 2.67 15.71
N VAL A 206 -20.35 2.17 16.00
CA VAL A 206 -19.98 1.65 17.30
C VAL A 206 -18.62 2.21 17.72
N SER A 207 -18.47 2.52 19.01
CA SER A 207 -17.18 2.96 19.56
C SER A 207 -16.65 1.93 20.54
N THR A 208 -15.34 1.76 20.56
CA THR A 208 -14.64 0.88 21.49
C THR A 208 -13.27 1.45 21.83
N LYS A 209 -12.69 0.98 22.93
CA LYS A 209 -11.31 1.30 23.32
C LYS A 209 -10.63 0.01 23.73
N ILE A 210 -9.47 -0.25 23.15
CA ILE A 210 -8.62 -1.39 23.54
C ILE A 210 -7.78 -0.94 24.75
N PRO A 211 -7.83 -1.64 25.89
CA PRO A 211 -6.97 -1.31 27.02
C PRO A 211 -5.50 -1.49 26.61
N TYR A 212 -4.64 -0.71 27.24
CA TYR A 212 -3.20 -0.83 27.01
C TYR A 212 -2.70 -2.21 27.46
N ILE A 213 -2.01 -2.88 26.55
CA ILE A 213 -1.26 -4.11 26.78
C ILE A 213 0.20 -3.77 26.49
N THR A 214 1.13 -4.08 27.39
CA THR A 214 2.55 -3.93 27.09
C THR A 214 2.97 -5.05 26.14
N PRO A 215 3.17 -4.77 24.84
CA PRO A 215 3.55 -5.82 23.89
C PRO A 215 5.02 -6.20 24.08
N GLU A 216 5.31 -7.49 23.97
CA GLU A 216 6.66 -8.03 23.92
C GLU A 216 7.24 -7.98 22.51
N MET A 217 8.55 -8.04 22.41
CA MET A 217 9.31 -8.22 21.17
C MET A 217 9.97 -9.60 21.21
N GLY A 218 9.93 -10.31 20.08
CA GLY A 218 10.56 -11.62 19.93
C GLY A 218 11.77 -11.58 19.01
N PHE A 219 12.85 -12.27 19.35
CA PHE A 219 13.94 -12.60 18.42
C PHE A 219 13.83 -14.09 18.07
N LEU A 220 13.60 -14.40 16.79
CA LEU A 220 13.43 -15.78 16.35
C LEU A 220 14.79 -16.46 16.20
N MET A 221 15.03 -17.43 17.06
CA MET A 221 16.29 -18.15 17.15
C MET A 221 16.41 -19.23 16.05
N THR A 222 17.57 -19.26 15.40
CA THR A 222 17.98 -20.31 14.47
C THR A 222 18.87 -21.38 15.12
N ALA A 223 19.07 -21.29 16.44
CA ALA A 223 19.81 -22.21 17.28
C ALA A 223 19.15 -22.37 18.65
N ASN A 224 19.58 -23.29 19.49
CA ASN A 224 18.99 -23.54 20.81
C ASN A 224 19.44 -22.52 21.88
N SER A 225 20.51 -21.78 21.62
CA SER A 225 21.02 -20.73 22.48
C SER A 225 21.75 -19.67 21.67
N ILE A 226 21.93 -18.46 22.24
CA ILE A 226 22.70 -17.39 21.59
C ILE A 226 24.14 -17.86 21.27
N SER A 227 24.78 -18.58 22.16
CA SER A 227 26.15 -19.08 21.95
C SER A 227 26.28 -20.13 20.85
N GLU A 228 25.17 -20.75 20.44
CA GLU A 228 25.14 -21.73 19.35
C GLU A 228 24.79 -21.11 17.99
N LEU A 229 24.44 -19.83 17.95
CA LEU A 229 24.29 -19.12 16.68
C LEU A 229 25.64 -19.16 15.94
N PRO A 230 25.68 -19.61 14.69
CA PRO A 230 26.95 -19.85 14.01
C PRO A 230 27.68 -18.56 13.65
N ASP A 231 26.96 -17.51 13.43
CA ASP A 231 27.43 -16.20 13.02
C ASP A 231 27.62 -15.25 14.22
N ASP A 232 28.65 -14.41 14.20
CA ASP A 232 28.95 -13.50 15.32
C ASP A 232 28.12 -12.25 15.33
N ASP A 233 27.64 -11.79 14.19
CA ASP A 233 26.64 -10.73 14.08
C ASP A 233 25.28 -11.17 14.62
N GLU A 234 24.84 -12.39 14.28
CA GLU A 234 23.63 -12.98 14.86
C GLU A 234 23.75 -13.08 16.40
N ARG A 235 24.93 -13.49 16.93
CA ARG A 235 25.19 -13.55 18.38
C ARG A 235 25.18 -12.17 19.04
N ALA A 236 25.81 -11.17 18.40
CA ALA A 236 25.89 -9.82 18.91
C ALA A 236 24.48 -9.18 18.94
N ALA A 237 23.74 -9.29 17.86
CA ALA A 237 22.37 -8.80 17.75
C ALA A 237 21.43 -9.43 18.81
N ALA A 238 21.44 -10.76 18.93
CA ALA A 238 20.62 -11.45 19.91
C ALA A 238 21.00 -11.09 21.35
N SER A 239 22.32 -10.94 21.63
CA SER A 239 22.85 -10.55 22.95
C SER A 239 22.44 -9.12 23.33
N TRP A 240 22.42 -8.19 22.39
CA TRP A 240 21.91 -6.83 22.57
C TRP A 240 20.39 -6.85 22.76
N PHE A 241 19.68 -7.62 21.93
CA PHE A 241 18.22 -7.67 21.94
C PHE A 241 17.65 -8.13 23.28
N VAL A 242 18.18 -9.18 23.90
CA VAL A 242 17.68 -9.70 25.18
C VAL A 242 17.86 -8.74 26.36
N GLN A 243 18.63 -7.66 26.17
CA GLN A 243 18.79 -6.59 27.16
C GLN A 243 17.71 -5.51 27.01
N GLN A 244 16.93 -5.55 25.97
CA GLN A 244 15.86 -4.58 25.74
C GLN A 244 14.65 -4.89 26.62
N GLU A 245 13.91 -3.85 27.00
CA GLU A 245 12.69 -4.01 27.76
C GLU A 245 11.64 -4.81 26.97
N ASN A 246 10.99 -5.77 27.60
CA ASN A 246 9.99 -6.66 27.00
C ASN A 246 10.50 -7.49 25.80
N ALA A 247 11.79 -7.77 25.77
CA ALA A 247 12.39 -8.66 24.79
C ALA A 247 12.41 -10.10 25.25
N ARG A 248 12.16 -11.03 24.34
CA ARG A 248 12.27 -12.48 24.58
C ARG A 248 12.82 -13.22 23.39
N LEU A 249 13.55 -14.31 23.64
CA LEU A 249 13.90 -15.26 22.60
C LEU A 249 12.68 -16.13 22.25
N VAL A 250 12.50 -16.38 20.97
CA VAL A 250 11.41 -17.20 20.41
C VAL A 250 12.06 -18.33 19.62
N TYR A 251 11.57 -19.54 19.77
CA TYR A 251 12.05 -20.70 19.03
C TYR A 251 10.99 -21.15 18.02
N SER A 252 11.42 -21.74 16.91
CA SER A 252 10.50 -22.18 15.86
C SER A 252 9.41 -23.14 16.36
N ALA A 253 9.71 -23.94 17.37
CA ALA A 253 8.74 -24.84 18.01
C ALA A 253 7.60 -24.10 18.72
N ASP A 254 7.85 -22.86 19.17
CA ASP A 254 6.89 -22.06 19.93
C ASP A 254 6.00 -21.18 19.03
N LEU A 255 6.39 -20.98 17.76
CA LEU A 255 5.74 -20.04 16.85
C LEU A 255 4.24 -20.29 16.69
N ALA A 256 3.81 -21.55 16.58
CA ALA A 256 2.40 -21.90 16.42
C ALA A 256 1.52 -21.47 17.61
N THR A 257 2.13 -21.19 18.77
CA THR A 257 1.43 -20.79 19.99
C THR A 257 1.62 -19.32 20.36
N ILE A 258 2.43 -18.58 19.59
CA ILE A 258 2.67 -17.17 19.86
C ILE A 258 1.45 -16.34 19.47
N ASP A 259 0.92 -15.66 20.46
CA ASP A 259 -0.14 -14.66 20.25
C ASP A 259 0.48 -13.32 19.82
N PRO A 260 0.18 -12.80 18.63
CA PRO A 260 0.67 -11.51 18.17
C PRO A 260 0.17 -10.32 19.00
N ASP A 261 -0.85 -10.50 19.81
CA ASP A 261 -1.28 -9.49 20.77
C ASP A 261 -0.35 -9.41 21.98
N VAL A 262 0.42 -10.46 22.24
CA VAL A 262 1.44 -10.51 23.31
C VAL A 262 2.82 -10.24 22.76
N VAL A 263 3.25 -10.98 21.74
CA VAL A 263 4.50 -10.72 21.01
C VAL A 263 4.14 -10.03 19.72
N SER A 264 4.20 -8.72 19.69
CA SER A 264 3.66 -7.93 18.58
C SER A 264 4.61 -7.80 17.40
N VAL A 265 5.91 -8.03 17.61
CA VAL A 265 6.93 -8.02 16.55
C VAL A 265 7.90 -9.20 16.74
N LEU A 266 8.22 -9.85 15.63
CA LEU A 266 9.29 -10.87 15.57
C LEU A 266 10.44 -10.33 14.70
N TRP A 267 11.63 -10.25 15.31
CA TRP A 267 12.86 -10.00 14.56
C TRP A 267 13.48 -11.33 14.15
N ILE A 268 13.71 -11.48 12.85
CA ILE A 268 14.39 -12.63 12.24
C ILE A 268 15.64 -12.10 11.57
N MET A 269 16.80 -12.51 12.06
CA MET A 269 18.10 -12.15 11.50
C MET A 269 18.82 -13.39 11.03
N VAL A 270 19.37 -13.34 9.84
CA VAL A 270 20.33 -14.32 9.30
C VAL A 270 21.43 -13.54 8.64
N ASP A 271 22.63 -13.63 9.15
CA ASP A 271 23.80 -12.92 8.65
C ASP A 271 24.97 -13.91 8.51
N ARG A 272 24.95 -14.66 7.40
CA ARG A 272 25.91 -15.76 7.16
C ARG A 272 26.51 -15.63 5.78
N VAL A 273 27.78 -15.31 5.73
CA VAL A 273 28.56 -15.24 4.50
C VAL A 273 28.44 -16.53 3.69
N GLY A 274 28.27 -16.39 2.38
CA GLY A 274 28.25 -17.51 1.45
C GLY A 274 26.92 -18.26 1.34
N LEU A 275 25.86 -17.84 2.02
CA LEU A 275 24.54 -18.39 1.75
C LEU A 275 24.08 -18.02 0.33
N PRO A 276 23.68 -19.01 -0.48
CA PRO A 276 23.21 -18.74 -1.82
C PRO A 276 21.84 -18.02 -1.81
N MET A 277 21.52 -17.33 -2.90
CA MET A 277 20.19 -16.76 -3.12
C MET A 277 19.11 -17.85 -3.11
N GLY A 278 17.95 -17.53 -2.58
CA GLY A 278 16.79 -18.41 -2.43
C GLY A 278 16.49 -18.66 -0.96
N TRP A 279 15.30 -18.32 -0.54
CA TRP A 279 14.87 -18.48 0.87
C TRP A 279 14.99 -19.93 1.38
N GLU A 280 14.94 -20.92 0.48
CA GLU A 280 15.10 -22.34 0.80
C GLU A 280 16.51 -22.67 1.32
N ASN A 281 17.49 -21.80 1.08
CA ASN A 281 18.86 -21.96 1.52
C ASN A 281 19.13 -21.36 2.91
N LEU A 282 18.16 -20.65 3.48
CA LEU A 282 18.23 -20.15 4.84
C LEU A 282 18.17 -21.31 5.86
N PRO A 283 18.49 -21.08 7.14
CA PRO A 283 18.44 -22.12 8.17
C PRO A 283 17.12 -22.88 8.22
N ALA A 284 17.19 -24.20 8.32
CA ALA A 284 16.00 -25.07 8.33
C ALA A 284 15.01 -24.75 9.45
N GLN A 285 15.46 -24.14 10.53
CA GLN A 285 14.62 -23.70 11.65
C GLN A 285 13.58 -22.65 11.21
N ILE A 286 13.88 -21.86 10.17
CA ILE A 286 13.00 -20.79 9.67
C ILE A 286 12.42 -21.07 8.28
N THR A 287 12.87 -22.13 7.60
CA THR A 287 12.45 -22.46 6.23
C THR A 287 11.60 -23.72 6.10
N ASN A 288 11.56 -24.56 7.16
CA ASN A 288 10.67 -25.71 7.10
C ASN A 288 9.19 -25.29 6.96
N ALA A 289 8.39 -26.12 6.30
CA ALA A 289 7.01 -25.79 5.95
C ALA A 289 6.14 -25.41 7.18
N GLN A 290 6.38 -26.05 8.33
CA GLN A 290 5.63 -25.76 9.55
C GLN A 290 5.96 -24.35 10.09
N THR A 291 7.23 -23.96 10.07
CA THR A 291 7.66 -22.61 10.51
C THR A 291 7.14 -21.53 9.55
N ILE A 292 7.25 -21.75 8.25
CA ILE A 292 6.70 -20.78 7.26
C ILE A 292 5.20 -20.60 7.45
N GLU A 293 4.44 -21.68 7.66
CA GLU A 293 3.01 -21.57 7.88
C GLU A 293 2.68 -20.85 9.21
N ALA A 294 3.41 -21.16 10.28
CA ALA A 294 3.24 -20.47 11.56
C ALA A 294 3.58 -18.97 11.48
N LEU A 295 4.62 -18.57 10.70
CA LEU A 295 4.96 -17.18 10.45
C LEU A 295 3.87 -16.46 9.63
N LYS A 296 3.30 -17.14 8.62
CA LYS A 296 2.15 -16.61 7.87
C LYS A 296 0.95 -16.40 8.79
N GLU A 297 0.62 -17.40 9.60
CA GLU A 297 -0.49 -17.31 10.54
C GLU A 297 -0.26 -16.21 11.59
N TYR A 298 0.93 -16.13 12.16
CA TYR A 298 1.32 -15.04 13.07
C TYR A 298 1.13 -13.68 12.41
N SER A 299 1.66 -13.49 11.20
CA SER A 299 1.54 -12.24 10.46
C SER A 299 0.09 -11.94 10.05
N ALA A 300 -0.65 -12.93 9.54
CA ALA A 300 -2.06 -12.80 9.19
C ALA A 300 -2.94 -12.44 10.38
N ASN A 301 -2.52 -12.81 11.60
CA ASN A 301 -3.19 -12.45 12.85
C ASN A 301 -2.77 -11.10 13.42
N GLY A 302 -1.98 -10.31 12.68
CA GLY A 302 -1.61 -8.94 13.03
C GLY A 302 -0.22 -8.79 13.63
N GLY A 303 0.55 -9.88 13.74
CA GLY A 303 1.95 -9.83 14.15
C GLY A 303 2.81 -9.15 13.10
N SER A 304 3.75 -8.32 13.55
CA SER A 304 4.69 -7.62 12.68
C SER A 304 6.01 -8.38 12.56
N LEU A 305 6.68 -8.22 11.43
CA LEU A 305 7.97 -8.87 11.18
C LEU A 305 9.07 -7.83 10.93
N TYR A 306 10.22 -8.03 11.55
CA TYR A 306 11.48 -7.39 11.17
C TYR A 306 12.41 -8.45 10.60
N LEU A 307 12.71 -8.35 9.31
CA LEU A 307 13.59 -9.29 8.59
C LEU A 307 14.90 -8.58 8.29
N SER A 308 16.03 -9.08 8.79
CA SER A 308 17.31 -8.43 8.53
C SER A 308 18.32 -9.35 7.85
N ASN A 309 19.18 -8.72 7.06
CA ASN A 309 20.23 -9.34 6.28
C ASN A 309 19.66 -10.42 5.32
N MET A 310 20.15 -11.64 5.29
CA MET A 310 19.67 -12.71 4.41
C MET A 310 18.23 -13.14 4.71
N ALA A 311 17.70 -12.88 5.92
CA ALA A 311 16.33 -13.18 6.26
C ALA A 311 15.31 -12.37 5.43
N THR A 312 15.71 -11.28 4.73
CA THR A 312 14.86 -10.55 3.79
C THR A 312 14.30 -11.43 2.68
N GLN A 313 14.96 -12.56 2.36
CA GLN A 313 14.46 -13.53 1.39
C GLN A 313 13.14 -14.20 1.82
N LEU A 314 12.82 -14.21 3.12
CA LEU A 314 11.53 -14.70 3.63
C LEU A 314 10.34 -13.86 3.16
N THR A 315 10.55 -12.66 2.62
CA THR A 315 9.48 -11.84 2.02
C THR A 315 8.74 -12.58 0.91
N VAL A 316 9.39 -13.49 0.21
CA VAL A 316 8.80 -14.33 -0.86
C VAL A 316 7.83 -15.39 -0.28
N PRO A 317 8.28 -16.36 0.53
CA PRO A 317 7.37 -17.39 1.03
C PRO A 317 6.30 -16.84 1.95
N LEU A 318 6.50 -15.67 2.58
CA LEU A 318 5.52 -15.02 3.44
C LEU A 318 4.50 -14.17 2.65
N GLY A 319 4.71 -13.99 1.34
CA GLY A 319 3.75 -13.35 0.45
C GLY A 319 3.80 -11.82 0.41
N PHE A 320 4.91 -11.20 0.88
CA PHE A 320 5.11 -9.75 0.77
C PHE A 320 5.51 -9.32 -0.64
N VAL A 321 6.28 -10.15 -1.33
CA VAL A 321 6.66 -9.95 -2.74
C VAL A 321 6.41 -11.21 -3.56
N PRO A 322 6.11 -11.10 -4.85
CA PRO A 322 6.05 -12.25 -5.74
C PRO A 322 7.43 -12.85 -5.97
N ALA A 323 7.50 -14.12 -6.37
CA ALA A 323 8.76 -14.85 -6.50
C ALA A 323 9.74 -14.25 -7.51
N ASP A 324 9.23 -13.62 -8.56
CA ASP A 324 10.02 -12.91 -9.57
C ASP A 324 10.53 -11.54 -9.12
N MET A 325 10.12 -11.10 -7.94
CA MET A 325 10.63 -9.92 -7.25
C MET A 325 11.35 -10.26 -5.95
N ALA A 326 11.92 -11.46 -5.86
CA ALA A 326 12.75 -11.84 -4.71
C ALA A 326 13.96 -10.91 -4.58
N PRO A 327 14.38 -10.57 -3.35
CA PRO A 327 15.60 -9.80 -3.15
C PRO A 327 16.81 -10.58 -3.65
N THR A 328 17.75 -9.87 -4.26
CA THR A 328 18.98 -10.45 -4.84
C THR A 328 20.10 -10.37 -3.84
N VAL A 329 20.84 -11.46 -3.69
CA VAL A 329 22.07 -11.49 -2.89
C VAL A 329 23.22 -10.92 -3.72
N TYR A 330 23.85 -9.88 -3.18
CA TYR A 330 25.03 -9.22 -3.74
C TYR A 330 26.20 -9.35 -2.78
N GLY A 331 27.37 -9.69 -3.30
CA GLY A 331 28.51 -10.08 -2.50
C GLY A 331 28.36 -11.52 -1.98
N SER A 332 29.45 -12.20 -1.76
CA SER A 332 29.42 -13.60 -1.31
C SER A 332 30.61 -13.92 -0.42
N GLY A 333 31.30 -12.91 0.06
CA GLY A 333 32.55 -13.11 0.74
C GLY A 333 32.72 -12.24 1.97
N GLU A 334 33.64 -12.68 2.81
CA GLU A 334 34.22 -11.82 3.82
C GLU A 334 34.72 -10.56 3.08
N GLY A 335 34.17 -9.39 3.41
CA GLY A 335 34.71 -8.13 2.98
C GLY A 335 36.12 -8.00 3.55
N GLY A 336 36.97 -7.30 2.85
CA GLY A 336 38.29 -6.97 3.38
C GLY A 336 38.22 -5.77 4.34
N PRO A 337 39.35 -5.35 4.92
CA PRO A 337 39.42 -4.08 5.64
C PRO A 337 39.08 -2.93 4.69
N GLY A 338 37.98 -2.22 4.96
CA GLY A 338 37.58 -1.03 4.21
C GLY A 338 38.03 0.25 4.90
N GLU A 339 38.28 1.29 4.14
CA GLU A 339 38.68 2.61 4.66
C GLU A 339 37.50 3.59 4.71
N ASP A 340 36.45 3.37 3.93
CA ASP A 340 35.22 4.19 3.89
C ASP A 340 34.22 3.78 4.96
N VAL A 341 33.20 4.60 5.12
CA VAL A 341 32.05 4.34 6.01
C VAL A 341 30.88 3.83 5.16
N TRP A 342 30.31 2.70 5.54
CA TRP A 342 29.09 2.22 4.90
C TRP A 342 27.86 2.87 5.53
N THR A 343 27.02 3.40 4.67
CA THR A 343 25.86 4.17 5.05
C THR A 343 24.63 3.70 4.30
N ILE A 344 23.46 4.00 4.84
CA ILE A 344 22.19 3.89 4.11
C ILE A 344 21.64 5.29 3.85
N ASN A 345 20.97 5.47 2.72
CA ASN A 345 20.46 6.78 2.32
C ASN A 345 18.94 6.84 2.37
N PRO A 346 18.34 7.55 3.34
CA PRO A 346 16.89 7.79 3.38
C PRO A 346 16.43 8.90 2.43
N GLN A 347 17.36 9.65 1.81
CA GLN A 347 17.07 10.67 0.80
C GLN A 347 17.21 10.05 -0.59
N LEU A 348 16.22 9.29 -1.00
CA LEU A 348 16.24 8.52 -2.24
C LEU A 348 16.31 9.45 -3.46
N GLY A 349 17.17 9.15 -4.41
CA GLY A 349 17.29 9.92 -5.63
C GLY A 349 18.20 11.15 -5.56
N VAL A 350 18.98 11.33 -4.48
CA VAL A 350 19.86 12.50 -4.28
C VAL A 350 20.93 12.66 -5.36
N ASP A 351 21.41 11.58 -5.94
CA ASP A 351 22.52 11.60 -6.90
C ASP A 351 22.21 10.86 -8.21
N PHE A 352 21.00 11.00 -8.73
CA PHE A 352 20.66 10.43 -10.04
C PHE A 352 21.49 11.03 -11.15
N LYS A 353 22.55 10.33 -11.57
CA LYS A 353 23.40 10.72 -12.68
C LYS A 353 22.91 10.22 -14.04
N ASP A 354 22.23 9.11 -14.07
CA ASP A 354 22.02 8.36 -15.30
C ASP A 354 20.58 8.35 -15.80
N GLY A 355 19.92 9.46 -15.82
CA GLY A 355 18.67 9.44 -16.54
C GLY A 355 17.54 10.30 -16.04
N GLY A 356 17.79 11.24 -15.21
CA GLY A 356 17.00 12.46 -15.08
C GLY A 356 15.50 12.38 -14.72
N ASP A 357 14.89 11.21 -14.78
CA ASP A 357 13.44 11.06 -14.62
C ASP A 357 13.02 10.35 -13.33
N GLN A 358 13.95 10.11 -12.42
CA GLN A 358 13.64 9.51 -11.13
C GLN A 358 13.12 10.59 -10.16
N GLY A 359 12.12 10.27 -9.38
CA GLY A 359 11.64 11.16 -8.32
C GLY A 359 12.65 11.26 -7.18
N TYR A 360 12.65 12.41 -6.52
CA TYR A 360 13.34 12.56 -5.23
C TYR A 360 12.36 12.27 -4.09
N TYR A 361 12.77 11.37 -3.18
CA TYR A 361 11.95 10.96 -2.04
C TYR A 361 12.74 11.13 -0.75
N ASP A 362 12.36 12.06 0.08
CA ASP A 362 12.95 12.22 1.42
C ASP A 362 12.16 11.39 2.44
N ARG A 363 12.76 10.31 2.92
CA ARG A 363 12.24 9.43 3.97
C ARG A 363 12.85 9.70 5.34
N SER A 364 13.74 10.69 5.48
CA SER A 364 14.47 10.98 6.73
C SER A 364 13.55 11.37 7.89
N LEU A 365 12.33 11.82 7.61
CA LEU A 365 11.31 12.11 8.62
C LEU A 365 10.50 10.89 9.07
N HIS A 366 10.73 9.72 8.48
CA HIS A 366 10.07 8.51 8.92
C HIS A 366 10.43 8.17 10.36
N ALA A 367 9.48 7.61 11.12
CA ALA A 367 9.64 7.36 12.57
C ALA A 367 10.87 6.51 12.93
N ILE A 368 11.31 5.63 12.02
CA ILE A 368 12.50 4.80 12.24
C ILE A 368 13.81 5.60 12.30
N TYR A 369 13.85 6.81 11.76
CA TYR A 369 15.04 7.68 11.79
C TYR A 369 15.05 8.66 12.95
N LYS A 370 14.09 8.56 13.87
CA LYS A 370 14.06 9.43 15.04
C LYS A 370 15.34 9.25 15.87
N ASP A 371 16.02 10.37 16.17
CA ASP A 371 17.25 10.41 16.95
C ASP A 371 18.44 9.61 16.34
N VAL A 372 18.32 9.14 15.10
CA VAL A 372 19.44 8.58 14.34
C VAL A 372 20.29 9.71 13.80
N ILE A 373 21.61 9.61 13.97
CA ILE A 373 22.54 10.66 13.54
C ILE A 373 22.84 10.51 12.05
N MET A 374 22.45 11.50 11.26
CA MET A 374 22.81 11.61 9.85
C MET A 374 24.05 12.46 9.69
N SER A 375 24.93 12.10 8.76
CA SER A 375 26.15 12.83 8.43
C SER A 375 26.66 12.43 7.05
N ASP A 376 27.65 13.17 6.54
CA ASP A 376 28.39 12.87 5.31
C ASP A 376 29.83 12.42 5.60
N PRO A 377 30.05 11.20 6.14
CA PRO A 377 31.37 10.76 6.56
C PRO A 377 32.34 10.51 5.39
N ASN A 378 31.80 10.30 4.20
CA ASN A 378 32.55 10.02 2.99
C ASN A 378 32.71 11.23 2.07
N SER A 379 32.20 12.40 2.46
CA SER A 379 32.25 13.64 1.66
C SER A 379 31.57 13.52 0.29
N TYR A 380 30.39 12.88 0.25
CA TYR A 380 29.58 12.73 -0.97
C TYR A 380 28.75 13.97 -1.29
N GLY A 381 28.61 14.90 -0.34
CA GLY A 381 27.85 16.14 -0.49
C GLY A 381 26.39 16.02 -0.06
N TYR A 382 26.02 14.97 0.64
CA TYR A 382 24.73 14.78 1.26
C TYR A 382 24.83 13.94 2.53
N ASP A 383 23.95 14.18 3.49
CA ASP A 383 23.87 13.42 4.73
C ASP A 383 23.19 12.06 4.49
N SER A 384 23.74 11.04 5.10
CA SER A 384 23.23 9.67 5.11
C SER A 384 23.32 9.10 6.52
N VAL A 385 22.82 7.90 6.76
CA VAL A 385 22.91 7.20 8.04
C VAL A 385 24.15 6.30 8.04
N PRO A 386 25.25 6.66 8.69
CA PRO A 386 26.40 5.80 8.82
C PRO A 386 26.08 4.66 9.82
N LEU A 387 26.35 3.41 9.41
CA LEU A 387 26.10 2.22 10.21
C LEU A 387 27.36 1.44 10.55
N ILE A 388 28.34 1.42 9.63
CA ILE A 388 29.57 0.68 9.82
C ILE A 388 30.78 1.53 9.44
N GLY A 389 31.76 1.60 10.34
CA GLY A 389 33.00 2.37 10.16
C GLY A 389 34.07 1.63 9.38
N PRO A 390 35.25 2.27 9.20
CA PRO A 390 36.42 1.59 8.66
C PRO A 390 36.82 0.35 9.48
N GLY A 391 37.23 -0.70 8.82
CA GLY A 391 37.66 -1.94 9.46
C GLY A 391 37.25 -3.18 8.71
N MET A 392 37.34 -4.32 9.36
CA MET A 392 36.83 -5.58 8.82
C MET A 392 35.32 -5.53 8.75
N ARG A 393 34.75 -6.06 7.68
CA ARG A 393 33.33 -6.11 7.42
C ARG A 393 32.98 -7.15 6.37
N GLU A 394 31.77 -7.59 6.40
CA GLU A 394 31.25 -8.62 5.50
C GLU A 394 30.47 -7.97 4.36
N ASP A 395 30.80 -8.31 3.11
CA ASP A 395 30.12 -7.77 1.92
C ASP A 395 29.10 -8.79 1.38
N HIS A 396 27.96 -8.85 2.01
CA HIS A 396 26.83 -9.64 1.54
C HIS A 396 25.51 -8.93 1.80
N ASN A 397 24.95 -8.40 0.75
CA ASN A 397 23.67 -7.69 0.77
C ASN A 397 22.55 -8.60 0.26
N CYS A 398 21.32 -8.34 0.70
CA CYS A 398 20.13 -9.00 0.19
C CYS A 398 19.07 -7.93 -0.15
N LEU A 399 19.12 -7.39 -1.37
CA LEU A 399 18.54 -6.12 -1.78
C LEU A 399 17.68 -6.24 -3.03
N TRP A 400 16.89 -5.21 -3.31
CA TRP A 400 16.15 -5.06 -4.55
C TRP A 400 16.78 -3.98 -5.43
N ASP A 401 17.37 -4.38 -6.56
CA ASP A 401 17.68 -3.43 -7.64
C ASP A 401 16.39 -3.11 -8.39
N CYS A 402 15.79 -1.96 -8.08
CA CYS A 402 14.52 -1.54 -8.66
C CYS A 402 14.59 -1.37 -10.19
N ASN A 403 15.78 -1.17 -10.77
CA ASN A 403 15.96 -1.08 -12.22
C ASN A 403 15.63 -2.39 -12.95
N LEU A 404 15.73 -3.54 -12.27
CA LEU A 404 15.40 -4.84 -12.84
C LEU A 404 13.91 -5.00 -13.16
N TYR A 405 13.05 -4.24 -12.48
CA TYR A 405 11.59 -4.33 -12.63
C TYR A 405 11.03 -3.28 -13.59
N GLY A 406 11.89 -2.39 -14.14
CA GLY A 406 11.48 -1.32 -15.03
C GLY A 406 10.57 -0.28 -14.37
N ARG A 407 10.05 0.63 -15.19
CA ARG A 407 9.21 1.74 -14.70
C ARG A 407 7.71 1.44 -14.72
N GLY A 408 7.26 0.45 -15.51
CA GLY A 408 5.84 0.16 -15.70
C GLY A 408 5.07 1.40 -16.16
N SER A 409 3.98 1.74 -15.45
CA SER A 409 3.19 2.96 -15.69
C SER A 409 3.62 4.16 -14.85
N TYR A 410 4.70 4.05 -14.09
CA TYR A 410 5.18 5.06 -13.15
C TYR A 410 6.35 5.86 -13.71
N PRO A 411 6.57 7.10 -13.23
CA PRO A 411 7.62 7.96 -13.72
C PRO A 411 9.03 7.43 -13.44
N ASP A 412 9.20 6.64 -12.38
CA ASP A 412 10.49 6.08 -11.99
C ASP A 412 10.38 4.63 -11.47
N VAL A 413 11.55 3.98 -11.30
CA VAL A 413 11.63 2.57 -10.89
C VAL A 413 11.29 2.34 -9.43
N ILE A 414 11.57 3.31 -8.54
CA ILE A 414 11.21 3.23 -7.12
C ILE A 414 9.71 3.28 -6.98
N ALA A 415 9.04 4.27 -7.59
CA ALA A 415 7.59 4.37 -7.58
C ALA A 415 6.91 3.11 -8.18
N ASN A 416 7.49 2.54 -9.24
CA ASN A 416 6.99 1.29 -9.81
C ASN A 416 7.14 0.11 -8.84
N PHE A 417 8.29 -0.02 -8.18
CA PHE A 417 8.52 -1.06 -7.18
C PHE A 417 7.53 -0.94 -6.01
N GLU A 418 7.40 0.26 -5.45
CA GLU A 418 6.46 0.54 -4.34
C GLU A 418 5.02 0.20 -4.71
N ALA A 419 4.57 0.61 -5.88
CA ALA A 419 3.20 0.33 -6.34
C ALA A 419 2.96 -1.16 -6.64
N THR A 420 3.96 -1.86 -7.18
CA THR A 420 3.83 -3.28 -7.52
C THR A 420 3.82 -4.17 -6.28
N THR A 421 4.59 -3.81 -5.27
CA THR A 421 4.72 -4.59 -4.02
C THR A 421 3.82 -4.10 -2.89
N GLY A 422 3.17 -2.94 -3.05
CA GLY A 422 2.40 -2.30 -1.96
C GLY A 422 3.30 -1.88 -0.79
N SER A 423 4.53 -1.46 -1.07
CA SER A 423 5.56 -1.15 -0.06
C SER A 423 5.99 0.31 -0.09
N LEU A 424 6.86 0.67 0.83
CA LEU A 424 7.56 1.94 0.90
C LEU A 424 9.06 1.70 1.01
N VAL A 425 9.86 2.19 0.06
CA VAL A 425 11.32 2.16 0.15
C VAL A 425 11.76 3.23 1.16
N LEU A 426 12.38 2.80 2.24
CA LEU A 426 12.83 3.67 3.32
C LEU A 426 14.30 4.10 3.17
N ALA A 427 15.15 3.25 2.58
CA ALA A 427 16.52 3.60 2.24
C ALA A 427 17.06 2.81 1.04
N THR A 428 18.00 3.45 0.35
CA THR A 428 18.88 2.86 -0.66
C THR A 428 20.33 2.84 -0.16
N TRP A 429 21.26 2.27 -0.93
CA TRP A 429 22.68 2.37 -0.58
C TRP A 429 23.12 3.83 -0.44
N GLY A 430 23.85 4.12 0.63
CA GLY A 430 24.34 5.45 0.91
C GLY A 430 25.81 5.67 0.57
N HIS A 431 26.61 4.60 0.48
CA HIS A 431 28.05 4.67 0.15
C HIS A 431 28.32 4.49 -1.36
N VAL A 432 27.33 4.09 -2.13
CA VAL A 432 27.39 3.99 -3.59
C VAL A 432 26.38 4.95 -4.16
N ARG A 433 26.73 5.62 -5.26
CA ARG A 433 25.84 6.58 -5.93
C ARG A 433 24.81 5.94 -6.84
N ASP A 434 24.44 4.72 -6.58
CA ASP A 434 23.37 4.01 -7.25
C ASP A 434 22.14 3.97 -6.33
N HIS A 435 21.17 4.79 -6.62
CA HIS A 435 20.08 5.11 -5.70
C HIS A 435 18.81 4.36 -5.96
N CYS A 436 18.84 3.39 -6.84
CA CYS A 436 17.68 2.56 -7.13
C CYS A 436 17.79 1.17 -6.50
N VAL A 437 18.78 0.92 -5.64
CA VAL A 437 18.95 -0.33 -4.92
C VAL A 437 18.35 -0.19 -3.53
N ALA A 438 17.13 -0.70 -3.38
CA ALA A 438 16.38 -0.63 -2.13
C ALA A 438 16.82 -1.74 -1.16
N GLY A 439 17.22 -1.36 0.05
CA GLY A 439 17.65 -2.32 1.06
C GLY A 439 16.90 -2.22 2.38
N LEU A 440 16.22 -1.12 2.63
CA LEU A 440 15.31 -0.97 3.76
C LEU A 440 13.91 -0.65 3.22
N VAL A 441 12.99 -1.59 3.38
CA VAL A 441 11.66 -1.55 2.76
C VAL A 441 10.60 -1.88 3.79
N GLU A 442 9.56 -1.06 3.88
CA GLU A 442 8.36 -1.32 4.66
C GLU A 442 7.25 -1.89 3.79
N PHE A 443 6.67 -3.00 4.22
CA PHE A 443 5.45 -3.59 3.68
C PHE A 443 4.31 -3.32 4.65
N PHE A 444 3.25 -2.67 4.16
CA PHE A 444 2.10 -2.32 4.98
C PHE A 444 1.22 -3.53 5.27
N SER A 445 0.49 -3.47 6.38
CA SER A 445 -0.46 -4.52 6.72
C SER A 445 -1.59 -4.60 5.68
N THR A 446 -2.00 -5.83 5.38
CA THR A 446 -3.12 -6.16 4.49
C THR A 446 -4.07 -7.13 5.21
N PRO A 447 -5.21 -7.50 4.64
CA PRO A 447 -6.05 -8.56 5.21
C PRO A 447 -5.37 -9.94 5.34
N VAL A 448 -4.27 -10.15 4.62
CA VAL A 448 -3.58 -11.46 4.58
C VAL A 448 -2.24 -11.49 5.31
N HIS A 449 -1.67 -10.35 5.65
CA HIS A 449 -0.44 -10.26 6.44
C HIS A 449 -0.37 -8.97 7.26
N GLY A 450 0.36 -9.02 8.37
CA GLY A 450 0.71 -7.85 9.18
C GLY A 450 1.77 -6.97 8.52
N ARG A 451 2.29 -6.01 9.27
CA ARG A 451 3.36 -5.13 8.81
C ARG A 451 4.71 -5.86 8.78
N CYS A 452 5.56 -5.53 7.81
CA CYS A 452 6.92 -6.04 7.78
C CYS A 452 7.90 -4.91 7.42
N ILE A 453 9.05 -4.88 8.07
CA ILE A 453 10.22 -4.13 7.60
C ILE A 453 11.31 -5.14 7.24
N ALA A 454 11.84 -5.03 6.03
CA ALA A 454 12.95 -5.80 5.54
C ALA A 454 14.19 -4.91 5.40
N ASN A 455 15.32 -5.32 5.97
CA ASN A 455 16.60 -4.62 5.95
C ASN A 455 17.71 -5.56 5.48
N GLY A 456 18.08 -5.50 4.22
CA GLY A 456 19.06 -6.40 3.62
C GLY A 456 20.42 -5.77 3.36
N PHE A 457 20.78 -4.69 4.05
CA PHE A 457 22.07 -4.04 3.89
C PHE A 457 23.20 -4.79 4.63
N ALA A 458 24.30 -5.03 3.96
CA ALA A 458 25.55 -5.48 4.60
C ALA A 458 26.09 -4.46 5.61
N ALA A 459 25.74 -3.18 5.46
CA ALA A 459 26.06 -2.16 6.46
C ALA A 459 25.39 -2.39 7.83
N TYR A 460 24.48 -3.34 7.94
CA TYR A 460 23.78 -3.68 9.18
C TYR A 460 24.51 -4.81 9.93
N GLU A 461 25.79 -4.60 10.20
CA GLU A 461 26.72 -5.54 10.83
C GLU A 461 26.88 -5.26 12.33
N TRP A 462 26.58 -6.25 13.15
CA TRP A 462 26.51 -6.09 14.62
C TRP A 462 27.81 -6.34 15.37
N ASN A 463 28.77 -6.98 14.75
CA ASN A 463 30.03 -7.35 15.40
C ASN A 463 31.27 -6.81 14.68
N GLN A 464 31.18 -5.71 13.96
CA GLN A 464 32.34 -5.14 13.29
C GLN A 464 33.54 -5.01 14.24
N ASN A 465 34.71 -5.47 13.80
CA ASN A 465 35.97 -5.38 14.57
C ASN A 465 35.82 -5.85 16.04
N SER A 466 35.06 -6.93 16.27
CA SER A 466 34.75 -7.45 17.60
C SER A 466 34.05 -6.44 18.52
N GLY A 467 33.10 -5.71 17.93
CA GLY A 467 32.24 -4.75 18.64
C GLY A 467 32.83 -3.35 18.82
N THR A 468 33.76 -2.94 17.96
CA THR A 468 34.38 -1.60 18.02
C THR A 468 33.88 -0.64 16.92
N ASN A 469 32.70 -0.88 16.37
CA ASN A 469 32.09 -0.03 15.35
C ASN A 469 31.82 1.40 15.90
N PRO A 470 32.40 2.46 15.31
CA PRO A 470 32.18 3.83 15.78
C PRO A 470 30.72 4.31 15.59
N TYR A 471 29.94 3.63 14.75
CA TYR A 471 28.53 3.95 14.45
C TYR A 471 27.54 2.97 15.09
N GLN A 472 27.99 2.17 16.04
CA GLN A 472 27.15 1.20 16.76
C GLN A 472 25.88 1.83 17.33
N HIS A 473 25.96 3.08 17.82
CA HIS A 473 24.81 3.83 18.33
C HIS A 473 23.70 4.05 17.28
N ASN A 474 24.07 4.30 16.01
CA ASN A 474 23.09 4.45 14.93
C ASN A 474 22.41 3.11 14.61
N LEU A 475 23.16 2.05 14.59
CA LEU A 475 22.67 0.69 14.34
C LEU A 475 21.66 0.28 15.43
N GLU A 476 22.04 0.49 16.71
CA GLU A 476 21.16 0.22 17.86
C GLU A 476 19.91 1.12 17.88
N GLN A 477 20.08 2.43 17.60
CA GLN A 477 18.97 3.38 17.56
C GLN A 477 18.00 3.07 16.43
N LEU A 478 18.51 2.78 15.22
CA LEU A 478 17.68 2.41 14.07
C LEU A 478 16.89 1.14 14.38
N THR A 479 17.54 0.11 14.94
CA THR A 479 16.89 -1.14 15.32
C THR A 479 15.82 -0.94 16.38
N THR A 480 16.14 -0.18 17.42
CA THR A 480 15.18 0.20 18.48
C THR A 480 13.95 0.88 17.88
N ASN A 481 14.18 1.83 16.98
CA ASN A 481 13.09 2.56 16.32
C ASN A 481 12.24 1.63 15.44
N ILE A 482 12.86 0.75 14.66
CA ILE A 482 12.15 -0.23 13.82
C ILE A 482 11.27 -1.13 14.68
N LEU A 483 11.84 -1.72 15.73
CA LEU A 483 11.10 -2.62 16.63
C LEU A 483 9.94 -1.90 17.32
N ASN A 484 10.15 -0.67 17.81
CA ASN A 484 9.09 0.11 18.45
C ASN A 484 8.01 0.59 17.46
N TYR A 485 8.39 0.87 16.22
CA TYR A 485 7.46 1.26 15.17
C TYR A 485 6.57 0.10 14.71
N LEU A 486 7.10 -1.11 14.70
CA LEU A 486 6.38 -2.33 14.35
C LEU A 486 5.52 -2.88 15.51
N LYS A 487 5.83 -2.54 16.73
CA LYS A 487 5.14 -2.92 17.97
C LYS A 487 3.77 -2.24 18.09
#